data_da0deef366ae3634b30a4903b0dcce54
#
_entry.id   da0deef366ae3634b30a4903b0dcce54
#
_cell.length_a   1.000
_cell.length_b   1.000
_cell.length_c   1.000
_cell.angle_alpha   90.00
_cell.angle_beta   90.00
_cell.angle_gamma   90.00
#
_symmetry.space_group_name_H-M   'P 1'
#
loop_
_entity.id
_entity.type
_entity.pdbx_description
1 polymer ?
#
loop_
_entity_poly.entity_id
_entity_poly.type
_entity_poly.pdbx_seq_one_letter_code
_entity_poly.pdbx_strand_id
1 'polypeptide(L)'
;MKLCSGLILSMVLCWAATGSAAQVFDPAKVGAPLSGALAELYLPARAAPVGAVVVLHGCDGIEPHYRQWAQRLADWGYAALLIDSFGPRGFQEVCNRGFLVPPEAQARDAFDGAAYLRAAPRVRAQRVGVIGFSHGGWAVLKAVLAGLVRRPNEPAFAAAVAFYPGCDPRDPPGRPLETDTLILIGEADDWTPAARCAKWRDAVQTDGHVLQMKIYPGARHGFDAPSPPHYYAGHYVGQDPVAQADSLTETRRFFDQRLIAQH
;
A
#
# COMPACT_ATOMS: atom_id res chain seq x y z
N MET A 1 55.16 41.75 -24.50
CA MET A 1 54.44 41.25 -23.33
C MET A 1 52.96 41.26 -23.65
N LYS A 2 52.38 40.08 -23.98
CA LYS A 2 50.94 39.93 -24.21
C LYS A 2 50.40 38.97 -23.17
N LEU A 3 49.57 39.44 -22.26
CA LEU A 3 48.86 38.65 -21.26
C LEU A 3 47.70 37.93 -21.94
N CYS A 4 47.69 36.59 -21.90
CA CYS A 4 46.54 35.78 -22.25
C CYS A 4 45.66 35.61 -21.00
N SER A 5 44.45 36.20 -21.02
CA SER A 5 43.40 35.94 -20.04
C SER A 5 42.67 34.66 -20.42
N GLY A 6 42.80 33.62 -19.62
CA GLY A 6 42.05 32.40 -19.76
C GLY A 6 40.65 32.56 -19.14
N LEU A 7 39.59 32.40 -19.94
CA LEU A 7 38.22 32.22 -19.48
C LEU A 7 38.03 30.80 -18.97
N ILE A 8 37.76 30.64 -17.68
CA ILE A 8 37.29 29.37 -17.11
C ILE A 8 35.79 29.27 -17.33
N LEU A 9 35.37 28.42 -18.24
CA LEU A 9 33.97 28.13 -18.53
C LEU A 9 33.49 27.07 -17.48
N SER A 10 32.81 27.54 -16.43
CA SER A 10 32.18 26.66 -15.46
C SER A 10 30.94 26.01 -16.08
N MET A 11 31.06 24.73 -16.47
CA MET A 11 29.91 23.90 -16.82
C MET A 11 29.07 23.63 -15.58
N VAL A 12 27.96 24.31 -15.45
CA VAL A 12 26.89 23.93 -14.51
C VAL A 12 26.20 22.71 -15.10
N LEU A 13 26.50 21.52 -14.57
CA LEU A 13 25.72 20.31 -14.86
C LEU A 13 24.34 20.49 -14.20
N CYS A 14 23.34 20.85 -15.03
CA CYS A 14 21.95 20.79 -14.64
C CYS A 14 21.54 19.30 -14.54
N TRP A 15 21.50 18.76 -13.32
CA TRP A 15 20.87 17.47 -13.08
C TRP A 15 19.37 17.63 -13.27
N ALA A 16 18.89 17.25 -14.45
CA ALA A 16 17.47 17.02 -14.65
C ALA A 16 17.06 15.81 -13.81
N ALA A 17 16.35 16.05 -12.72
CA ALA A 17 15.65 15.02 -11.99
C ALA A 17 14.57 14.44 -12.93
N THR A 18 14.88 13.36 -13.62
CA THR A 18 13.89 12.58 -14.38
C THR A 18 13.01 11.86 -13.35
N GLY A 19 11.99 12.55 -12.86
CA GLY A 19 10.91 11.92 -12.11
C GLY A 19 10.32 10.80 -12.95
N SER A 20 10.25 9.59 -12.39
CA SER A 20 9.55 8.48 -13.02
C SER A 20 8.09 8.88 -13.20
N ALA A 21 7.67 9.11 -14.45
CA ALA A 21 6.28 9.42 -14.74
C ALA A 21 5.44 8.16 -14.50
N ALA A 22 4.36 8.31 -13.71
CA ALA A 22 3.37 7.26 -13.55
C ALA A 22 2.82 6.85 -14.92
N GLN A 23 2.85 5.55 -15.21
CA GLN A 23 2.18 5.01 -16.39
C GLN A 23 0.79 4.57 -15.97
N VAL A 24 -0.21 5.40 -16.29
CA VAL A 24 -1.62 5.00 -16.16
C VAL A 24 -1.90 3.89 -17.19
N PHE A 25 -2.42 2.81 -16.69
CA PHE A 25 -2.49 1.57 -17.42
C PHE A 25 -3.88 0.95 -17.25
N ASP A 26 -4.52 0.58 -18.37
CA ASP A 26 -5.77 -0.18 -18.36
C ASP A 26 -5.44 -1.68 -18.42
N PRO A 27 -5.65 -2.42 -17.32
CA PRO A 27 -5.32 -3.83 -17.26
C PRO A 27 -6.03 -4.68 -18.31
N ALA A 28 -7.23 -4.28 -18.72
CA ALA A 28 -7.99 -4.99 -19.75
C ALA A 28 -7.31 -4.95 -21.13
N LYS A 29 -6.53 -3.91 -21.42
CA LYS A 29 -5.82 -3.75 -22.70
C LYS A 29 -4.55 -4.60 -22.83
N VAL A 30 -4.06 -5.17 -21.74
CA VAL A 30 -2.84 -6.00 -21.72
C VAL A 30 -3.11 -7.45 -21.32
N GLY A 31 -4.37 -7.88 -21.33
CA GLY A 31 -4.73 -9.28 -21.07
C GLY A 31 -4.50 -9.71 -19.62
N ALA A 32 -4.36 -8.77 -18.68
CA ALA A 32 -4.30 -9.10 -17.25
C ALA A 32 -5.71 -9.34 -16.73
N PRO A 33 -5.94 -10.41 -15.96
CA PRO A 33 -7.25 -10.72 -15.39
C PRO A 33 -7.50 -9.87 -14.14
N LEU A 34 -7.47 -8.54 -14.27
CA LEU A 34 -8.02 -7.69 -13.22
C LEU A 34 -9.54 -7.70 -13.41
N SER A 35 -10.25 -8.29 -12.49
CA SER A 35 -11.71 -8.45 -12.51
C SER A 35 -12.43 -7.10 -12.42
N GLY A 36 -12.28 -6.24 -13.47
CA GLY A 36 -12.93 -4.96 -13.58
C GLY A 36 -12.31 -3.81 -12.78
N ALA A 37 -11.09 -3.94 -12.22
CA ALA A 37 -10.40 -2.83 -11.57
C ALA A 37 -9.49 -2.08 -12.56
N LEU A 38 -9.35 -0.76 -12.43
CA LEU A 38 -8.32 0.05 -13.09
C LEU A 38 -7.07 0.12 -12.22
N ALA A 39 -5.90 0.35 -12.82
CA ALA A 39 -4.67 0.45 -12.04
C ALA A 39 -3.67 1.46 -12.64
N GLU A 40 -2.90 2.08 -11.75
CA GLU A 40 -1.78 2.96 -12.11
C GLU A 40 -0.47 2.28 -11.71
N LEU A 41 0.43 2.05 -12.68
CA LEU A 41 1.74 1.44 -12.43
C LEU A 41 2.82 2.50 -12.30
N TYR A 42 3.52 2.48 -11.17
CA TYR A 42 4.68 3.32 -10.86
C TYR A 42 5.94 2.47 -10.88
N LEU A 43 6.93 2.88 -11.66
CA LEU A 43 8.17 2.15 -11.79
C LEU A 43 9.35 2.95 -11.23
N PRO A 44 10.33 2.29 -10.60
CA PRO A 44 11.53 2.96 -10.16
C PRO A 44 12.32 3.49 -11.35
N ALA A 45 13.09 4.56 -11.13
CA ALA A 45 13.97 5.13 -12.16
C ALA A 45 15.10 4.17 -12.59
N ARG A 46 15.38 3.13 -11.80
CA ARG A 46 16.37 2.09 -12.10
C ARG A 46 15.84 1.09 -13.12
N ALA A 47 16.74 0.39 -13.80
CA ALA A 47 16.41 -0.54 -14.89
C ALA A 47 15.51 -1.71 -14.45
N ALA A 48 15.62 -2.17 -13.20
CA ALA A 48 14.80 -3.25 -12.67
C ALA A 48 14.36 -2.94 -11.22
N PRO A 49 13.10 -3.22 -10.85
CA PRO A 49 12.63 -3.10 -9.48
C PRO A 49 13.23 -4.21 -8.59
N VAL A 50 13.45 -3.88 -7.30
CA VAL A 50 13.93 -4.84 -6.30
C VAL A 50 12.83 -5.77 -5.78
N GLY A 51 11.58 -5.42 -6.02
CA GLY A 51 10.37 -6.14 -5.66
C GLY A 51 9.15 -5.36 -6.16
N ALA A 52 7.94 -5.78 -5.80
CA ALA A 52 6.74 -5.06 -6.17
C ALA A 52 5.76 -4.97 -5.00
N VAL A 53 4.90 -3.94 -5.01
CA VAL A 53 3.88 -3.70 -3.98
C VAL A 53 2.56 -3.32 -4.64
N VAL A 54 1.49 -4.01 -4.27
CA VAL A 54 0.11 -3.61 -4.58
C VAL A 54 -0.34 -2.60 -3.54
N VAL A 55 -0.95 -1.49 -3.99
CA VAL A 55 -1.45 -0.40 -3.15
C VAL A 55 -2.96 -0.33 -3.22
N LEU A 56 -3.62 -0.41 -2.06
CA LEU A 56 -5.09 -0.38 -1.92
C LEU A 56 -5.51 0.90 -1.20
N HIS A 57 -6.36 1.68 -1.88
CA HIS A 57 -6.90 2.94 -1.35
C HIS A 57 -7.93 2.72 -0.23
N GLY A 58 -8.24 3.77 0.52
CA GLY A 58 -9.28 3.82 1.54
C GLY A 58 -10.70 3.84 0.97
N CYS A 59 -11.67 4.12 1.84
CA CYS A 59 -13.07 4.21 1.45
C CYS A 59 -13.40 5.42 0.55
N ASP A 60 -12.50 6.39 0.47
CA ASP A 60 -12.57 7.64 -0.31
C ASP A 60 -12.19 7.45 -1.79
N GLY A 61 -11.80 6.23 -2.20
CA GLY A 61 -11.38 5.97 -3.58
C GLY A 61 -9.95 6.43 -3.86
N ILE A 62 -9.62 6.70 -5.13
CA ILE A 62 -8.27 7.12 -5.52
C ILE A 62 -8.07 8.61 -5.27
N GLU A 63 -7.37 8.92 -4.18
CA GLU A 63 -6.98 10.27 -3.80
C GLU A 63 -5.48 10.54 -4.06
N PRO A 64 -5.04 11.82 -4.13
CA PRO A 64 -3.63 12.19 -4.33
C PRO A 64 -2.67 11.55 -3.32
N HIS A 65 -3.13 11.31 -2.10
CA HIS A 65 -2.39 10.65 -1.04
C HIS A 65 -1.91 9.26 -1.44
N TYR A 66 -2.76 8.42 -2.04
CA TYR A 66 -2.37 7.06 -2.47
C TYR A 66 -1.43 7.08 -3.66
N ARG A 67 -1.56 8.07 -4.56
CA ARG A 67 -0.58 8.29 -5.64
C ARG A 67 0.79 8.69 -5.10
N GLN A 68 0.83 9.51 -4.04
CA GLN A 68 2.08 9.84 -3.34
C GLN A 68 2.73 8.61 -2.70
N TRP A 69 1.93 7.70 -2.14
CA TRP A 69 2.44 6.43 -1.62
C TRP A 69 3.01 5.53 -2.73
N ALA A 70 2.31 5.39 -3.84
CA ALA A 70 2.78 4.62 -4.98
C ALA A 70 4.09 5.20 -5.56
N GLN A 71 4.20 6.53 -5.68
CA GLN A 71 5.42 7.21 -6.10
C GLN A 71 6.55 6.98 -5.09
N ARG A 72 6.29 7.08 -3.80
CA ARG A 72 7.28 6.84 -2.74
C ARG A 72 7.83 5.40 -2.77
N LEU A 73 6.97 4.42 -2.99
CA LEU A 73 7.41 3.02 -3.17
C LEU A 73 8.30 2.88 -4.40
N ALA A 74 7.99 3.57 -5.50
CA ALA A 74 8.85 3.61 -6.69
C ALA A 74 10.20 4.27 -6.40
N ASP A 75 10.22 5.36 -5.62
CA ASP A 75 11.44 6.03 -5.19
C ASP A 75 12.31 5.13 -4.27
N TRP A 76 11.69 4.24 -3.51
CA TRP A 76 12.38 3.22 -2.71
C TRP A 76 12.91 2.04 -3.55
N GLY A 77 12.52 1.96 -4.83
CA GLY A 77 13.01 0.95 -5.78
C GLY A 77 12.03 -0.18 -6.07
N TYR A 78 10.80 -0.13 -5.55
CA TYR A 78 9.75 -1.10 -5.84
C TYR A 78 8.95 -0.72 -7.08
N ALA A 79 8.42 -1.70 -7.81
CA ALA A 79 7.29 -1.43 -8.70
C ALA A 79 6.02 -1.33 -7.84
N ALA A 80 5.27 -0.23 -7.94
CA ALA A 80 4.04 -0.04 -7.19
C ALA A 80 2.82 -0.04 -8.13
N LEU A 81 1.81 -0.83 -7.80
CA LEU A 81 0.56 -0.91 -8.55
C LEU A 81 -0.59 -0.40 -7.67
N LEU A 82 -1.02 0.83 -7.90
CA LEU A 82 -2.19 1.42 -7.25
C LEU A 82 -3.46 0.96 -7.97
N ILE A 83 -4.35 0.28 -7.25
CA ILE A 83 -5.58 -0.29 -7.82
C ILE A 83 -6.78 0.57 -7.44
N ASP A 84 -7.58 0.96 -8.43
CA ASP A 84 -8.92 1.53 -8.23
C ASP A 84 -9.95 0.40 -8.19
N SER A 85 -10.35 0.01 -7.00
CA SER A 85 -11.38 -1.02 -6.80
C SER A 85 -12.81 -0.47 -6.88
N PHE A 86 -13.02 0.84 -6.87
CA PHE A 86 -14.35 1.44 -6.77
C PHE A 86 -14.86 2.00 -8.09
N GLY A 87 -14.05 2.78 -8.81
CA GLY A 87 -14.44 3.44 -10.06
C GLY A 87 -15.06 2.51 -11.09
N PRO A 88 -14.43 1.37 -11.43
CA PRO A 88 -14.99 0.39 -12.36
C PRO A 88 -16.28 -0.27 -11.89
N ARG A 89 -16.56 -0.23 -10.58
CA ARG A 89 -17.82 -0.73 -9.97
C ARG A 89 -18.89 0.35 -9.87
N GLY A 90 -18.61 1.56 -10.40
CA GLY A 90 -19.54 2.68 -10.41
C GLY A 90 -19.59 3.51 -9.12
N PHE A 91 -18.58 3.38 -8.25
CA PHE A 91 -18.48 4.14 -7.01
C PHE A 91 -17.25 5.04 -7.01
N GLN A 92 -17.40 6.27 -6.52
CA GLN A 92 -16.25 7.16 -6.26
C GLN A 92 -15.76 7.00 -4.82
N GLU A 93 -16.67 6.78 -3.88
CA GLU A 93 -16.41 6.56 -2.46
C GLU A 93 -17.45 5.60 -1.84
N VAL A 94 -17.08 4.97 -0.71
CA VAL A 94 -17.97 4.08 0.06
C VAL A 94 -17.87 4.33 1.57
N CYS A 95 -17.39 5.48 2.03
CA CYS A 95 -17.03 5.74 3.42
C CYS A 95 -18.18 5.51 4.40
N ASN A 96 -19.40 5.89 4.02
CA ASN A 96 -20.61 5.65 4.82
C ASN A 96 -21.34 4.35 4.46
N ARG A 97 -20.84 3.61 3.47
CA ARG A 97 -21.53 2.44 2.87
C ARG A 97 -20.50 1.38 2.45
N GLY A 98 -19.53 1.10 3.31
CA GLY A 98 -18.40 0.18 3.01
C GLY A 98 -18.80 -1.23 2.55
N PHE A 99 -20.06 -1.62 2.79
CA PHE A 99 -20.60 -2.89 2.29
C PHE A 99 -20.88 -2.91 0.77
N LEU A 100 -20.94 -1.74 0.09
CA LEU A 100 -21.18 -1.67 -1.36
C LEU A 100 -20.02 -2.28 -2.16
N VAL A 101 -18.80 -2.11 -1.66
CA VAL A 101 -17.62 -2.86 -2.13
C VAL A 101 -16.98 -3.50 -0.90
N PRO A 102 -17.27 -4.77 -0.63
CA PRO A 102 -16.74 -5.43 0.56
C PRO A 102 -15.22 -5.55 0.48
N PRO A 103 -14.51 -5.55 1.63
CA PRO A 103 -13.05 -5.62 1.65
C PRO A 103 -12.50 -6.87 0.99
N GLU A 104 -13.25 -7.96 0.95
CA GLU A 104 -12.90 -9.18 0.21
C GLU A 104 -12.82 -8.96 -1.30
N ALA A 105 -13.66 -8.09 -1.86
CA ALA A 105 -13.60 -7.74 -3.28
C ALA A 105 -12.32 -6.94 -3.60
N GLN A 106 -11.98 -5.95 -2.77
CA GLN A 106 -10.73 -5.19 -2.90
C GLN A 106 -9.50 -6.08 -2.65
N ALA A 107 -9.58 -7.02 -1.71
CA ALA A 107 -8.54 -8.02 -1.49
C ALA A 107 -8.36 -8.95 -2.72
N ARG A 108 -9.46 -9.31 -3.41
CA ARG A 108 -9.38 -10.08 -4.65
C ARG A 108 -8.68 -9.30 -5.75
N ASP A 109 -9.00 -8.02 -5.93
CA ASP A 109 -8.32 -7.13 -6.87
C ASP A 109 -6.81 -7.07 -6.57
N ALA A 110 -6.41 -7.11 -5.28
CA ALA A 110 -5.00 -7.11 -4.89
C ALA A 110 -4.28 -8.38 -5.37
N PHE A 111 -4.90 -9.56 -5.29
CA PHE A 111 -4.30 -10.80 -5.82
C PHE A 111 -4.19 -10.78 -7.34
N ASP A 112 -5.20 -10.26 -8.04
CA ASP A 112 -5.17 -10.11 -9.49
C ASP A 112 -4.07 -9.11 -9.90
N GLY A 113 -3.90 -8.01 -9.15
CA GLY A 113 -2.79 -7.08 -9.31
C GLY A 113 -1.41 -7.70 -9.06
N ALA A 114 -1.31 -8.56 -8.05
CA ALA A 114 -0.07 -9.30 -7.78
C ALA A 114 0.27 -10.29 -8.91
N ALA A 115 -0.72 -10.97 -9.48
CA ALA A 115 -0.53 -11.83 -10.64
C ALA A 115 -0.01 -11.03 -11.85
N TYR A 116 -0.59 -9.85 -12.11
CA TYR A 116 -0.10 -8.93 -13.13
C TYR A 116 1.36 -8.54 -12.89
N LEU A 117 1.73 -8.10 -11.68
CA LEU A 117 3.11 -7.69 -11.36
C LEU A 117 4.12 -8.82 -11.54
N ARG A 118 3.73 -10.07 -11.28
CA ARG A 118 4.58 -11.25 -11.52
C ARG A 118 4.78 -11.53 -13.01
N ALA A 119 3.76 -11.29 -13.83
CA ALA A 119 3.79 -11.57 -15.27
C ALA A 119 4.34 -10.40 -16.11
N ALA A 120 4.26 -9.16 -15.63
CA ALA A 120 4.63 -7.95 -16.36
C ALA A 120 6.11 -7.97 -16.79
N PRO A 121 6.43 -7.86 -18.10
CA PRO A 121 7.81 -8.03 -18.60
C PRO A 121 8.83 -7.07 -18.00
N ARG A 122 8.40 -5.87 -17.61
CA ARG A 122 9.25 -4.83 -17.00
C ARG A 122 9.41 -4.99 -15.48
N VAL A 123 8.62 -5.85 -14.86
CA VAL A 123 8.59 -6.02 -13.40
C VAL A 123 9.10 -7.40 -13.02
N ARG A 124 8.42 -8.47 -13.43
CA ARG A 124 8.74 -9.88 -13.15
C ARG A 124 9.06 -10.14 -11.68
N ALA A 125 8.30 -9.49 -10.79
CA ALA A 125 8.58 -9.56 -9.37
C ALA A 125 8.30 -10.95 -8.80
N GLN A 126 9.33 -11.61 -8.28
CA GLN A 126 9.19 -12.88 -7.57
C GLN A 126 8.48 -12.69 -6.24
N ARG A 127 8.78 -11.58 -5.55
CA ARG A 127 8.18 -11.21 -4.28
C ARG A 127 7.29 -10.00 -4.43
N VAL A 128 6.03 -10.14 -4.09
CA VAL A 128 5.01 -9.08 -4.15
C VAL A 128 4.47 -8.85 -2.75
N GLY A 129 4.57 -7.61 -2.28
CA GLY A 129 3.92 -7.14 -1.06
C GLY A 129 2.57 -6.49 -1.35
N VAL A 130 1.83 -6.21 -0.29
CA VAL A 130 0.58 -5.43 -0.34
C VAL A 130 0.58 -4.39 0.76
N ILE A 131 0.10 -3.18 0.45
CA ILE A 131 -0.15 -2.11 1.41
C ILE A 131 -1.56 -1.58 1.20
N GLY A 132 -2.27 -1.29 2.29
CA GLY A 132 -3.62 -0.75 2.21
C GLY A 132 -3.93 0.20 3.35
N PHE A 133 -4.86 1.12 3.10
CA PHE A 133 -5.22 2.22 3.99
C PHE A 133 -6.70 2.16 4.34
N SER A 134 -7.08 2.27 5.61
CA SER A 134 -8.47 2.27 6.06
C SER A 134 -9.24 1.04 5.54
N HIS A 135 -10.19 1.23 4.62
CA HIS A 135 -10.91 0.16 3.91
C HIS A 135 -9.93 -0.78 3.16
N GLY A 136 -8.92 -0.23 2.47
CA GLY A 136 -7.85 -1.01 1.85
C GLY A 136 -6.98 -1.74 2.86
N GLY A 137 -6.77 -1.16 4.05
CA GLY A 137 -6.13 -1.83 5.17
C GLY A 137 -6.94 -3.03 5.68
N TRP A 138 -8.26 -2.88 5.73
CA TRP A 138 -9.17 -3.99 6.02
C TRP A 138 -9.09 -5.08 4.96
N ALA A 139 -9.06 -4.71 3.68
CA ALA A 139 -8.84 -5.64 2.58
C ALA A 139 -7.51 -6.39 2.69
N VAL A 140 -6.43 -5.72 3.14
CA VAL A 140 -5.13 -6.37 3.44
C VAL A 140 -5.31 -7.44 4.52
N LEU A 141 -6.01 -7.14 5.63
CA LEU A 141 -6.26 -8.13 6.68
C LEU A 141 -7.07 -9.33 6.18
N LYS A 142 -8.01 -9.13 5.23
CA LYS A 142 -8.72 -10.24 4.57
C LYS A 142 -7.80 -11.06 3.66
N ALA A 143 -6.88 -10.41 2.96
CA ALA A 143 -5.96 -11.07 2.03
C ALA A 143 -4.91 -11.95 2.71
N VAL A 144 -4.54 -11.64 3.97
CA VAL A 144 -3.50 -12.39 4.70
C VAL A 144 -4.02 -13.58 5.49
N LEU A 145 -5.34 -13.79 5.56
CA LEU A 145 -5.96 -14.92 6.25
C LEU A 145 -6.13 -16.11 5.31
N ALA A 146 -5.59 -17.25 5.70
CA ALA A 146 -5.59 -18.47 4.89
C ALA A 146 -7.00 -18.89 4.45
N GLY A 147 -7.14 -19.14 3.15
CA GLY A 147 -8.37 -19.65 2.55
C GLY A 147 -9.58 -18.71 2.66
N LEU A 148 -9.38 -17.40 2.93
CA LEU A 148 -10.48 -16.45 2.96
C LEU A 148 -10.73 -15.83 1.57
N VAL A 149 -9.70 -15.34 0.91
CA VAL A 149 -9.79 -14.67 -0.40
C VAL A 149 -8.89 -15.32 -1.45
N ARG A 150 -7.70 -15.75 -1.05
CA ARG A 150 -6.71 -16.37 -1.92
C ARG A 150 -7.23 -17.68 -2.51
N ARG A 151 -7.09 -17.84 -3.83
CA ARG A 151 -7.46 -19.08 -4.53
C ARG A 151 -6.41 -20.17 -4.30
N PRO A 152 -6.78 -21.47 -4.42
CA PRO A 152 -5.80 -22.54 -4.42
C PRO A 152 -4.72 -22.33 -5.50
N ASN A 153 -3.47 -22.64 -5.16
CA ASN A 153 -2.29 -22.49 -6.03
C ASN A 153 -1.92 -21.05 -6.42
N GLU A 154 -2.60 -20.04 -5.90
CA GLU A 154 -2.24 -18.64 -6.06
C GLU A 154 -1.17 -18.29 -5.02
N PRO A 155 -0.02 -17.66 -5.39
CA PRO A 155 1.01 -17.34 -4.43
C PRO A 155 0.51 -16.29 -3.41
N ALA A 156 0.79 -16.51 -2.12
CA ALA A 156 0.55 -15.53 -1.07
C ALA A 156 1.40 -14.26 -1.29
N PHE A 157 1.07 -13.18 -0.60
CA PHE A 157 1.94 -12.00 -0.52
C PHE A 157 3.19 -12.32 0.31
N ALA A 158 4.31 -11.72 -0.05
CA ALA A 158 5.56 -11.87 0.71
C ALA A 158 5.61 -10.97 1.96
N ALA A 159 4.83 -9.89 1.97
CA ALA A 159 4.69 -8.97 3.08
C ALA A 159 3.39 -8.18 2.96
N ALA A 160 2.79 -7.81 4.08
CA ALA A 160 1.56 -7.02 4.13
C ALA A 160 1.67 -5.88 5.14
N VAL A 161 1.25 -4.67 4.76
CA VAL A 161 1.19 -3.51 5.65
C VAL A 161 -0.23 -2.93 5.62
N ALA A 162 -0.84 -2.80 6.79
CA ALA A 162 -2.19 -2.26 6.95
C ALA A 162 -2.15 -0.99 7.80
N PHE A 163 -2.51 0.14 7.20
CA PHE A 163 -2.66 1.42 7.87
C PHE A 163 -4.08 1.60 8.37
N TYR A 164 -4.23 1.84 9.66
CA TYR A 164 -5.51 2.08 10.37
C TYR A 164 -6.65 1.24 9.79
N PRO A 165 -6.49 -0.11 9.75
CA PRO A 165 -7.45 -0.99 9.09
C PRO A 165 -8.75 -1.11 9.86
N GLY A 166 -9.85 -1.41 9.14
CA GLY A 166 -11.03 -1.99 9.76
C GLY A 166 -10.71 -3.40 10.28
N CYS A 167 -10.62 -3.56 11.59
CA CYS A 167 -10.42 -4.87 12.20
C CYS A 167 -11.78 -5.46 12.57
N ASP A 168 -12.27 -6.38 11.75
CA ASP A 168 -13.59 -6.99 11.95
C ASP A 168 -13.50 -8.14 12.97
N PRO A 169 -14.16 -8.03 14.12
CA PRO A 169 -14.19 -9.12 15.10
C PRO A 169 -14.95 -10.37 14.61
N ARG A 170 -15.67 -10.26 13.49
CA ARG A 170 -16.36 -11.39 12.83
C ARG A 170 -15.45 -12.14 11.87
N ASP A 171 -14.23 -11.69 11.63
CA ASP A 171 -13.23 -12.50 10.94
C ASP A 171 -13.10 -13.82 11.68
N PRO A 172 -13.21 -14.96 10.98
CA PRO A 172 -13.34 -16.26 11.64
C PRO A 172 -12.20 -16.50 12.63
N PRO A 173 -12.49 -16.70 13.92
CA PRO A 173 -11.46 -17.03 14.89
C PRO A 173 -10.66 -18.26 14.43
N GLY A 174 -9.34 -18.21 14.62
CA GLY A 174 -8.48 -19.35 14.37
C GLY A 174 -8.08 -19.59 12.91
N ARG A 175 -8.34 -18.64 11.97
CA ARG A 175 -7.68 -18.71 10.67
C ARG A 175 -6.23 -18.32 10.80
N PRO A 176 -5.28 -19.11 10.29
CA PRO A 176 -3.88 -18.76 10.35
C PRO A 176 -3.55 -17.63 9.37
N LEU A 177 -2.54 -16.85 9.73
CA LEU A 177 -1.87 -15.97 8.78
C LEU A 177 -1.09 -16.80 7.76
N GLU A 178 -1.03 -16.32 6.54
CA GLU A 178 -0.15 -16.85 5.49
C GLU A 178 0.80 -15.79 4.91
N THR A 179 0.95 -14.67 5.63
CA THR A 179 1.81 -13.55 5.22
C THR A 179 2.26 -12.78 6.45
N ASP A 180 3.55 -12.45 6.52
CA ASP A 180 4.07 -11.52 7.51
C ASP A 180 3.36 -10.17 7.40
N THR A 181 2.81 -9.69 8.50
CA THR A 181 1.89 -8.55 8.52
C THR A 181 2.31 -7.49 9.55
N LEU A 182 2.29 -6.22 9.13
CA LEU A 182 2.48 -5.04 9.97
C LEU A 182 1.19 -4.21 9.98
N ILE A 183 0.67 -3.93 11.18
CA ILE A 183 -0.46 -3.03 11.41
C ILE A 183 0.07 -1.73 12.02
N LEU A 184 -0.29 -0.58 11.42
CA LEU A 184 0.05 0.77 11.88
C LEU A 184 -1.25 1.52 12.15
N ILE A 185 -1.49 1.96 13.39
CA ILE A 185 -2.77 2.52 13.79
C ILE A 185 -2.61 3.62 14.83
N GLY A 186 -3.48 4.63 14.80
CA GLY A 186 -3.52 5.69 15.80
C GLY A 186 -4.24 5.26 17.09
N GLU A 187 -3.74 5.69 18.24
CA GLU A 187 -4.39 5.45 19.53
C GLU A 187 -5.75 6.17 19.62
N ALA A 188 -5.81 7.40 19.08
CA ALA A 188 -7.01 8.24 19.08
C ALA A 188 -7.88 8.07 17.82
N ASP A 189 -7.69 6.97 17.10
CA ASP A 189 -8.55 6.63 15.95
C ASP A 189 -9.95 6.21 16.42
N ASP A 190 -10.94 7.07 16.15
CA ASP A 190 -12.34 6.86 16.52
C ASP A 190 -13.16 6.20 15.40
N TRP A 191 -12.58 6.05 14.20
CA TRP A 191 -13.22 5.38 13.05
C TRP A 191 -12.93 3.88 13.04
N THR A 192 -11.64 3.53 13.17
CA THR A 192 -11.16 2.14 13.26
C THR A 192 -10.36 1.95 14.57
N PRO A 193 -11.02 1.86 15.73
CA PRO A 193 -10.36 1.90 17.02
C PRO A 193 -9.26 0.85 17.21
N ALA A 194 -8.09 1.26 17.67
CA ALA A 194 -6.92 0.41 17.89
C ALA A 194 -7.23 -0.82 18.77
N ALA A 195 -8.15 -0.68 19.72
CA ALA A 195 -8.58 -1.78 20.59
C ALA A 195 -9.26 -2.94 19.81
N ARG A 196 -9.92 -2.65 18.67
CA ARG A 196 -10.47 -3.71 17.81
C ARG A 196 -9.36 -4.47 17.11
N CYS A 197 -8.34 -3.76 16.61
CA CYS A 197 -7.19 -4.39 15.99
C CYS A 197 -6.34 -5.20 16.98
N ALA A 198 -6.23 -4.76 18.22
CA ALA A 198 -5.59 -5.54 19.29
C ALA A 198 -6.33 -6.87 19.52
N LYS A 199 -7.67 -6.84 19.64
CA LYS A 199 -8.48 -8.06 19.76
C LYS A 199 -8.34 -8.98 18.55
N TRP A 200 -8.34 -8.43 17.33
CA TRP A 200 -8.14 -9.19 16.11
C TRP A 200 -6.76 -9.85 16.09
N ARG A 201 -5.70 -9.12 16.41
CA ARG A 201 -4.33 -9.63 16.53
C ARG A 201 -4.23 -10.81 17.53
N ASP A 202 -4.87 -10.68 18.68
CA ASP A 202 -4.81 -11.68 19.74
C ASP A 202 -5.63 -12.93 19.43
N ALA A 203 -6.57 -12.85 18.47
CA ALA A 203 -7.42 -13.96 18.03
C ALA A 203 -6.86 -14.71 16.81
N VAL A 204 -5.95 -14.10 16.04
CA VAL A 204 -5.40 -14.70 14.83
C VAL A 204 -4.26 -15.66 15.17
N GLN A 205 -4.26 -16.83 14.53
CA GLN A 205 -3.13 -17.77 14.59
C GLN A 205 -2.03 -17.30 13.64
N THR A 206 -0.81 -17.13 14.13
CA THR A 206 0.30 -16.61 13.29
C THR A 206 0.96 -17.69 12.44
N ASP A 207 0.89 -18.95 12.87
CA ASP A 207 1.41 -20.15 12.16
C ASP A 207 2.83 -19.96 11.64
N GLY A 208 3.69 -19.33 12.45
CA GLY A 208 5.08 -19.04 12.11
C GLY A 208 5.30 -17.69 11.38
N HIS A 209 4.24 -17.01 10.96
CA HIS A 209 4.34 -15.68 10.39
C HIS A 209 4.47 -14.59 11.46
N VAL A 210 5.10 -13.48 11.08
CA VAL A 210 5.25 -12.31 11.95
C VAL A 210 3.99 -11.45 11.88
N LEU A 211 3.38 -11.17 13.03
CA LEU A 211 2.32 -10.18 13.17
C LEU A 211 2.77 -9.07 14.12
N GLN A 212 3.10 -7.92 13.54
CA GLN A 212 3.48 -6.72 14.29
C GLN A 212 2.34 -5.71 14.26
N MET A 213 2.14 -5.04 15.39
CA MET A 213 1.20 -3.93 15.51
C MET A 213 1.87 -2.78 16.25
N LYS A 214 1.88 -1.60 15.63
CA LYS A 214 2.38 -0.37 16.23
C LYS A 214 1.24 0.62 16.40
N ILE A 215 1.05 1.08 17.63
CA ILE A 215 0.04 2.07 18.00
C ILE A 215 0.74 3.40 18.21
N TYR A 216 0.28 4.46 17.52
CA TYR A 216 0.84 5.81 17.62
C TYR A 216 0.05 6.64 18.62
N PRO A 217 0.67 7.06 19.75
CA PRO A 217 0.00 7.84 20.78
C PRO A 217 -0.61 9.12 20.22
N GLY A 218 -1.88 9.38 20.52
CA GLY A 218 -2.62 10.56 20.12
C GLY A 218 -2.93 10.70 18.62
N ALA A 219 -2.33 9.88 17.76
CA ALA A 219 -2.59 9.91 16.32
C ALA A 219 -4.01 9.39 16.00
N ARG A 220 -4.60 9.92 14.92
CA ARG A 220 -5.98 9.65 14.50
C ARG A 220 -6.01 8.87 13.19
N HIS A 221 -7.22 8.60 12.70
CA HIS A 221 -7.42 8.02 11.37
C HIS A 221 -6.80 8.91 10.30
N GLY A 222 -6.10 8.32 9.32
CA GLY A 222 -5.46 9.08 8.25
C GLY A 222 -4.23 9.88 8.70
N PHE A 223 -3.54 9.48 9.77
CA PHE A 223 -2.40 10.20 10.35
C PHE A 223 -1.23 10.40 9.37
N ASP A 224 -1.14 9.61 8.33
CA ASP A 224 -0.11 9.69 7.29
C ASP A 224 -0.50 10.56 6.08
N ALA A 225 -1.79 10.93 5.96
CA ALA A 225 -2.27 11.79 4.90
C ALA A 225 -1.85 13.26 5.13
N PRO A 226 -1.42 14.00 4.07
CA PRO A 226 -0.96 15.39 4.19
C PRO A 226 -2.14 16.37 4.31
N SER A 227 -3.02 16.13 5.27
CA SER A 227 -4.22 16.93 5.51
C SER A 227 -4.29 17.36 6.98
N PRO A 228 -4.45 18.64 7.29
CA PRO A 228 -4.63 19.08 8.67
C PRO A 228 -5.80 18.35 9.34
N PRO A 229 -5.79 18.18 10.68
CA PRO A 229 -6.89 17.54 11.39
C PRO A 229 -8.23 18.22 11.12
N HIS A 230 -9.25 17.44 10.74
CA HIS A 230 -10.60 17.92 10.41
C HIS A 230 -11.64 16.82 10.63
N TYR A 231 -12.93 17.19 10.58
CA TYR A 231 -14.01 16.22 10.58
C TYR A 231 -14.32 15.73 9.17
N TYR A 232 -14.36 14.41 8.99
CA TYR A 232 -14.73 13.75 7.75
C TYR A 232 -15.60 12.52 8.04
N ALA A 233 -16.73 12.36 7.38
CA ALA A 233 -17.68 11.25 7.56
C ALA A 233 -18.09 10.98 9.03
N GLY A 234 -18.09 12.03 9.88
CA GLY A 234 -18.44 11.93 11.30
C GLY A 234 -17.26 11.62 12.24
N HIS A 235 -16.06 11.45 11.73
CA HIS A 235 -14.85 11.15 12.49
C HIS A 235 -13.83 12.28 12.45
N TYR A 236 -12.99 12.41 13.48
CA TYR A 236 -11.93 13.40 13.51
C TYR A 236 -10.64 12.78 12.99
N VAL A 237 -10.23 13.15 11.79
CA VAL A 237 -9.16 12.55 11.00
C VAL A 237 -8.06 13.56 10.71
N GLY A 238 -6.89 13.12 10.25
CA GLY A 238 -5.85 13.99 9.69
C GLY A 238 -4.47 13.72 10.23
N GLN A 239 -3.52 14.44 9.64
CA GLN A 239 -2.09 14.24 9.81
C GLN A 239 -1.61 14.31 11.26
N ASP A 240 -0.74 13.38 11.60
CA ASP A 240 0.19 13.46 12.73
C ASP A 240 1.62 13.34 12.17
N PRO A 241 2.43 14.41 12.16
CA PRO A 241 3.74 14.40 11.52
C PRO A 241 4.74 13.39 12.12
N VAL A 242 4.62 13.10 13.43
CA VAL A 242 5.50 12.15 14.12
C VAL A 242 5.12 10.73 13.71
N ALA A 243 3.83 10.38 13.79
CA ALA A 243 3.33 9.08 13.37
C ALA A 243 3.58 8.86 11.87
N GLN A 244 3.39 9.88 11.03
CA GLN A 244 3.68 9.81 9.60
C GLN A 244 5.16 9.47 9.34
N ALA A 245 6.10 10.22 9.90
CA ALA A 245 7.53 10.02 9.65
C ALA A 245 8.00 8.63 10.10
N ASP A 246 7.54 8.19 11.27
CA ASP A 246 7.88 6.89 11.80
C ASP A 246 7.23 5.74 10.99
N SER A 247 5.97 5.88 10.59
CA SER A 247 5.27 4.87 9.79
C SER A 247 5.90 4.64 8.42
N LEU A 248 6.45 5.69 7.81
CA LEU A 248 7.25 5.58 6.57
C LEU A 248 8.49 4.72 6.80
N THR A 249 9.22 4.97 7.90
CA THR A 249 10.43 4.22 8.26
C THR A 249 10.11 2.75 8.54
N GLU A 250 9.05 2.48 9.32
CA GLU A 250 8.61 1.13 9.65
C GLU A 250 8.15 0.37 8.41
N THR A 251 7.36 1.01 7.54
CA THR A 251 6.90 0.39 6.28
C THR A 251 8.07 0.03 5.38
N ARG A 252 9.01 0.96 5.17
CA ARG A 252 10.18 0.71 4.34
C ARG A 252 11.02 -0.44 4.90
N ARG A 253 11.34 -0.39 6.20
CA ARG A 253 12.11 -1.45 6.87
C ARG A 253 11.43 -2.81 6.73
N PHE A 254 10.11 -2.87 6.92
CA PHE A 254 9.34 -4.11 6.85
C PHE A 254 9.36 -4.71 5.44
N PHE A 255 9.21 -3.89 4.39
CA PHE A 255 9.31 -4.34 3.01
C PHE A 255 10.73 -4.69 2.59
N ASP A 256 11.75 -3.90 2.95
CA ASP A 256 13.15 -4.17 2.60
C ASP A 256 13.58 -5.55 3.12
N GLN A 257 13.20 -5.92 4.34
CA GLN A 257 13.52 -7.21 4.95
C GLN A 257 12.87 -8.41 4.24
N ARG A 258 11.74 -8.20 3.53
CA ARG A 258 10.89 -9.29 3.01
C ARG A 258 10.79 -9.33 1.49
N LEU A 259 10.96 -8.20 0.83
CA LEU A 259 10.79 -8.10 -0.62
C LEU A 259 12.13 -8.07 -1.36
N ILE A 260 13.19 -7.59 -0.71
CA ILE A 260 14.54 -7.62 -1.32
C ILE A 260 15.13 -8.99 -1.11
N ALA A 261 15.64 -9.62 -2.17
CA ALA A 261 16.37 -10.89 -2.07
C ALA A 261 17.63 -10.67 -1.22
N GLN A 262 17.76 -11.43 -0.14
CA GLN A 262 19.01 -11.50 0.60
C GLN A 262 19.96 -12.39 -0.22
N HIS A 263 21.05 -11.80 -0.68
CA HIS A 263 22.13 -12.50 -1.38
C HIS A 263 23.02 -13.25 -0.40
#